data_dd7e4f60ccb68c0157ba0ca2bfa2d6c4
#
_entry.id   dd7e4f60ccb68c0157ba0ca2bfa2d6c4
#
_cell.length_a   1.000
_cell.length_b   1.000
_cell.length_c   1.000
_cell.angle_alpha   90.00
_cell.angle_beta   90.00
_cell.angle_gamma   90.00
#
_symmetry.space_group_name_H-M   'P 1'
#
loop_
_entity.id
_entity.type
_entity.pdbx_description
1 polymer ?
#
loop_
_entity_poly.entity_id
_entity_poly.type
_entity_poly.pdbx_seq_one_letter_code
_entity_poly.pdbx_strand_id
1 'polypeptide(L)'
;MPSVSIWGWLEQELTVDTSWWTQHSGGTVDEWDLCAHLESQYGPVLERRYAAWITPADVDTLATADVNTLRIPTTCAAWVDVPGSQLYHGNEVSFLSSIASYAINKYDMHVIVDIHSFPGGANGFPFGEARGHYGWFNNQTALEYSLKAVDAAISFIQSSDFIQSFTLEPINQPVDVEVSRSSEHLIVSQTGGASYSSNQSLGKWKPSMQKSRLCSS
;
A
#
# COMPACT_ATOMS: atom_id res chain seq x y z
N MET A 1 17.95 10.79 -3.13
CA MET A 1 18.26 9.46 -2.58
C MET A 1 17.75 8.42 -3.56
N PRO A 2 18.57 7.43 -3.98
CA PRO A 2 18.10 6.36 -4.86
C PRO A 2 17.04 5.53 -4.17
N SER A 3 15.85 5.41 -4.79
CA SER A 3 14.72 4.66 -4.26
C SER A 3 14.23 3.64 -5.28
N VAL A 4 13.67 2.54 -4.81
CA VAL A 4 13.02 1.53 -5.65
C VAL A 4 11.65 1.18 -5.07
N SER A 5 10.68 0.98 -5.96
CA SER A 5 9.38 0.40 -5.60
C SER A 5 9.40 -1.10 -5.87
N ILE A 6 9.00 -1.88 -4.88
CA ILE A 6 8.99 -3.35 -4.96
C ILE A 6 7.62 -3.81 -5.46
N TRP A 7 7.42 -3.67 -6.77
CA TRP A 7 6.18 -4.05 -7.44
C TRP A 7 5.99 -5.56 -7.53
N GLY A 8 4.74 -6.01 -7.54
CA GLY A 8 4.36 -7.40 -7.74
C GLY A 8 4.79 -8.34 -6.61
N TRP A 9 4.99 -7.82 -5.42
CA TRP A 9 5.35 -8.59 -4.24
C TRP A 9 4.14 -8.81 -3.31
N LEU A 10 3.75 -7.81 -2.50
CA LEU A 10 2.60 -7.89 -1.58
C LEU A 10 1.32 -7.30 -2.17
N GLU A 11 1.39 -6.88 -3.37
CA GLU A 11 0.30 -6.51 -4.28
C GLU A 11 0.69 -7.00 -5.67
N GLN A 12 -0.21 -7.69 -6.37
CA GLN A 12 0.11 -8.39 -7.60
C GLN A 12 -0.36 -7.62 -8.84
N GLU A 13 0.56 -7.46 -9.79
CA GLU A 13 0.27 -6.84 -11.07
C GLU A 13 0.67 -7.76 -12.24
N LEU A 14 -0.23 -7.95 -13.19
CA LEU A 14 0.01 -8.73 -14.42
C LEU A 14 1.31 -8.32 -15.15
N THR A 15 1.57 -7.01 -15.20
CA THR A 15 2.67 -6.44 -16.00
C THR A 15 4.04 -6.63 -15.39
N VAL A 16 4.12 -6.90 -14.07
CA VAL A 16 5.39 -7.04 -13.36
C VAL A 16 6.02 -8.42 -13.58
N ASP A 17 5.22 -9.47 -13.51
CA ASP A 17 5.68 -10.84 -13.82
C ASP A 17 4.63 -11.59 -14.64
N THR A 18 4.59 -11.32 -15.93
CA THR A 18 3.65 -11.93 -16.87
C THR A 18 3.77 -13.46 -16.92
N SER A 19 4.98 -14.01 -16.68
CA SER A 19 5.20 -15.47 -16.70
C SER A 19 4.49 -16.14 -15.52
N TRP A 20 4.70 -15.65 -14.31
CA TRP A 20 4.02 -16.15 -13.12
C TRP A 20 2.51 -15.94 -13.21
N TRP A 21 2.10 -14.77 -13.70
CA TRP A 21 0.69 -14.44 -13.89
C TRP A 21 0.00 -15.43 -14.81
N THR A 22 0.58 -15.67 -15.99
CA THR A 22 0.02 -16.61 -17.00
C THR A 22 -0.16 -18.02 -16.44
N GLN A 23 0.73 -18.45 -15.55
CA GLN A 23 0.67 -19.79 -14.94
C GLN A 23 -0.44 -19.93 -13.88
N HIS A 24 -0.87 -18.85 -13.24
CA HIS A 24 -1.74 -18.92 -12.07
C HIS A 24 -3.11 -18.27 -12.27
N SER A 25 -3.24 -17.35 -13.23
CA SER A 25 -4.39 -16.43 -13.29
C SER A 25 -5.61 -16.96 -14.05
N GLY A 26 -5.48 -18.05 -14.80
CA GLY A 26 -6.59 -18.49 -15.66
C GLY A 26 -7.05 -17.46 -16.70
N GLY A 27 -6.24 -16.40 -16.95
CA GLY A 27 -6.56 -15.34 -17.90
C GLY A 27 -7.14 -14.07 -17.25
N THR A 28 -7.18 -13.97 -15.92
CA THR A 28 -7.57 -12.75 -15.20
C THR A 28 -6.54 -11.64 -15.39
N VAL A 29 -6.89 -10.40 -15.08
CA VAL A 29 -6.04 -9.23 -15.37
C VAL A 29 -5.69 -8.39 -14.12
N ASP A 30 -6.24 -8.72 -12.98
CA ASP A 30 -6.02 -8.06 -11.69
C ASP A 30 -6.02 -9.06 -10.53
N GLU A 31 -5.52 -8.63 -9.37
CA GLU A 31 -5.38 -9.49 -8.19
C GLU A 31 -6.73 -9.90 -7.60
N TRP A 32 -7.73 -9.05 -7.71
CA TRP A 32 -9.09 -9.35 -7.27
C TRP A 32 -9.65 -10.60 -7.97
N ASP A 33 -9.61 -10.59 -9.29
CA ASP A 33 -10.08 -11.72 -10.10
C ASP A 33 -9.15 -12.93 -10.00
N LEU A 34 -7.83 -12.71 -9.83
CA LEU A 34 -6.87 -13.78 -9.55
C LEU A 34 -7.23 -14.52 -8.26
N CYS A 35 -7.50 -13.81 -7.17
CA CYS A 35 -7.89 -14.43 -5.91
C CYS A 35 -9.23 -15.18 -6.04
N ALA A 36 -10.21 -14.59 -6.73
CA ALA A 36 -11.47 -15.25 -7.03
C ALA A 36 -11.28 -16.53 -7.86
N HIS A 37 -10.39 -16.51 -8.86
CA HIS A 37 -10.06 -17.67 -9.69
C HIS A 37 -9.36 -18.79 -8.89
N LEU A 38 -8.46 -18.45 -8.01
CA LEU A 38 -7.71 -19.40 -7.19
C LEU A 38 -8.54 -20.01 -6.06
N GLU A 39 -9.69 -19.45 -5.74
CA GLU A 39 -10.59 -19.89 -4.68
C GLU A 39 -9.83 -20.12 -3.34
N SER A 40 -9.97 -21.28 -2.70
CA SER A 40 -9.25 -21.61 -1.44
C SER A 40 -7.72 -21.71 -1.58
N GLN A 41 -7.19 -21.69 -2.80
CA GLN A 41 -5.75 -21.79 -3.07
C GLN A 41 -5.05 -20.43 -3.13
N TYR A 42 -5.78 -19.30 -3.11
CA TYR A 42 -5.15 -17.98 -3.25
C TYR A 42 -4.13 -17.72 -2.13
N GLY A 43 -4.43 -17.98 -0.87
CA GLY A 43 -3.50 -17.82 0.23
C GLY A 43 -2.20 -18.61 0.05
N PRO A 44 -2.24 -19.96 -0.08
CA PRO A 44 -1.06 -20.77 -0.34
C PRO A 44 -0.27 -20.38 -1.59
N VAL A 45 -0.92 -19.89 -2.65
CA VAL A 45 -0.24 -19.46 -3.89
C VAL A 45 0.49 -18.13 -3.66
N LEU A 46 -0.20 -17.14 -3.08
CA LEU A 46 0.37 -15.82 -2.82
C LEU A 46 1.50 -15.88 -1.79
N GLU A 47 1.35 -16.61 -0.69
CA GLU A 47 2.41 -16.73 0.32
C GLU A 47 3.69 -17.38 -0.23
N ARG A 48 3.56 -18.38 -1.10
CA ARG A 48 4.75 -18.91 -1.81
C ARG A 48 5.41 -17.86 -2.69
N ARG A 49 4.61 -17.01 -3.34
CA ARG A 49 5.12 -15.88 -4.11
C ARG A 49 5.84 -14.88 -3.21
N TYR A 50 5.21 -14.47 -2.13
CA TYR A 50 5.79 -13.52 -1.17
C TYR A 50 7.14 -14.01 -0.63
N ALA A 51 7.24 -15.28 -0.30
CA ALA A 51 8.48 -15.88 0.21
C ALA A 51 9.61 -15.98 -0.83
N ALA A 52 9.27 -16.01 -2.12
CA ALA A 52 10.24 -16.26 -3.19
C ALA A 52 10.58 -15.01 -4.03
N TRP A 53 9.68 -14.01 -4.09
CA TRP A 53 9.84 -12.88 -5.00
C TRP A 53 10.80 -11.82 -4.49
N ILE A 54 10.74 -11.50 -3.20
CA ILE A 54 11.67 -10.59 -2.53
C ILE A 54 12.27 -11.29 -1.33
N THR A 55 13.59 -11.39 -1.36
CA THR A 55 14.39 -12.08 -0.33
C THR A 55 15.46 -11.13 0.24
N PRO A 56 16.11 -11.48 1.37
CA PRO A 56 17.26 -10.73 1.85
C PRO A 56 18.38 -10.55 0.81
N ALA A 57 18.58 -11.53 -0.08
CA ALA A 57 19.60 -11.43 -1.14
C ALA A 57 19.27 -10.36 -2.18
N ASP A 58 17.98 -10.11 -2.43
CA ASP A 58 17.54 -9.02 -3.32
C ASP A 58 17.81 -7.67 -2.67
N VAL A 59 17.56 -7.53 -1.37
CA VAL A 59 17.93 -6.33 -0.60
C VAL A 59 19.45 -6.11 -0.63
N ASP A 60 20.26 -7.16 -0.48
CA ASP A 60 21.72 -7.07 -0.60
C ASP A 60 22.13 -6.54 -1.98
N THR A 61 21.46 -7.01 -3.03
CA THR A 61 21.71 -6.56 -4.40
C THR A 61 21.34 -5.08 -4.59
N LEU A 62 20.18 -4.66 -4.07
CA LEU A 62 19.74 -3.26 -4.12
C LEU A 62 20.72 -2.33 -3.36
N ALA A 63 21.21 -2.77 -2.21
CA ALA A 63 22.21 -2.02 -1.46
C ALA A 63 23.52 -1.83 -2.23
N THR A 64 23.98 -2.83 -3.01
CA THR A 64 25.17 -2.69 -3.87
C THR A 64 24.97 -1.69 -5.02
N ALA A 65 23.73 -1.38 -5.35
CA ALA A 65 23.35 -0.35 -6.34
C ALA A 65 23.05 1.03 -5.68
N ASP A 66 23.51 1.24 -4.44
CA ASP A 66 23.31 2.46 -3.65
C ASP A 66 21.83 2.82 -3.38
N VAL A 67 20.90 1.85 -3.53
CA VAL A 67 19.51 2.04 -3.13
C VAL A 67 19.43 2.12 -1.61
N ASN A 68 18.80 3.16 -1.12
CA ASN A 68 18.64 3.40 0.33
C ASN A 68 17.19 3.61 0.76
N THR A 69 16.24 3.48 -0.16
CA THR A 69 14.81 3.62 0.13
C THR A 69 14.03 2.56 -0.62
N LEU A 70 13.22 1.78 0.11
CA LEU A 70 12.31 0.78 -0.43
C LEU A 70 10.87 1.27 -0.28
N ARG A 71 10.12 1.36 -1.37
CA ARG A 71 8.66 1.53 -1.34
C ARG A 71 8.03 0.18 -1.51
N ILE A 72 7.17 -0.21 -0.59
CA ILE A 72 6.54 -1.53 -0.56
C ILE A 72 5.02 -1.37 -0.71
N PRO A 73 4.48 -1.58 -1.92
CA PRO A 73 3.04 -1.61 -2.16
C PRO A 73 2.38 -2.77 -1.44
N THR A 74 1.23 -2.51 -0.83
CA THR A 74 0.37 -3.50 -0.17
C THR A 74 -1.08 -3.24 -0.52
N THR A 75 -1.91 -4.26 -0.51
CA THR A 75 -3.35 -4.06 -0.62
C THR A 75 -3.94 -3.52 0.70
N CYS A 76 -5.13 -2.93 0.67
CA CYS A 76 -5.88 -2.61 1.88
C CYS A 76 -6.17 -3.89 2.70
N ALA A 77 -6.41 -5.00 2.02
CA ALA A 77 -6.68 -6.29 2.64
C ALA A 77 -5.50 -6.83 3.45
N ALA A 78 -4.26 -6.45 3.13
CA ALA A 78 -3.08 -6.81 3.96
C ALA A 78 -3.22 -6.31 5.41
N TRP A 79 -3.94 -5.21 5.63
CA TRP A 79 -4.05 -4.52 6.93
C TRP A 79 -5.36 -4.79 7.65
N VAL A 80 -6.44 -5.05 6.92
CA VAL A 80 -7.79 -5.25 7.48
C VAL A 80 -8.59 -6.22 6.63
N ASP A 81 -9.32 -7.12 7.29
CA ASP A 81 -10.31 -7.97 6.61
C ASP A 81 -11.49 -7.11 6.13
N VAL A 82 -11.64 -6.99 4.81
CA VAL A 82 -12.69 -6.18 4.18
C VAL A 82 -13.84 -7.10 3.76
N PRO A 83 -15.03 -7.00 4.37
CA PRO A 83 -16.15 -7.85 4.03
C PRO A 83 -16.51 -7.78 2.55
N GLY A 84 -16.56 -8.94 1.90
CA GLY A 84 -16.87 -9.05 0.47
C GLY A 84 -15.69 -8.79 -0.47
N SER A 85 -14.51 -8.47 0.05
CA SER A 85 -13.28 -8.44 -0.76
C SER A 85 -12.90 -9.85 -1.20
N GLN A 86 -12.35 -9.94 -2.43
CA GLN A 86 -11.71 -11.17 -2.91
C GLN A 86 -10.22 -11.18 -2.60
N LEU A 87 -9.64 -10.02 -2.24
CA LEU A 87 -8.22 -9.90 -1.96
C LEU A 87 -7.82 -10.74 -0.74
N TYR A 88 -6.59 -11.22 -0.78
CA TYR A 88 -6.03 -12.00 0.31
C TYR A 88 -5.87 -11.13 1.57
N HIS A 89 -6.28 -11.68 2.71
CA HIS A 89 -5.99 -11.15 4.03
C HIS A 89 -5.33 -12.26 4.86
N GLY A 90 -4.05 -12.11 5.18
CA GLY A 90 -3.30 -13.16 5.87
C GLY A 90 -1.94 -12.69 6.40
N ASN A 91 -0.85 -13.22 5.83
CA ASN A 91 0.50 -13.03 6.38
C ASN A 91 1.34 -11.93 5.71
N GLU A 92 0.77 -11.08 4.84
CA GLU A 92 1.49 -10.04 4.08
C GLU A 92 2.33 -9.15 4.98
N VAL A 93 1.78 -8.69 6.09
CA VAL A 93 2.46 -7.80 7.04
C VAL A 93 3.68 -8.49 7.68
N SER A 94 3.64 -9.81 7.86
CA SER A 94 4.79 -10.57 8.37
C SER A 94 5.95 -10.61 7.36
N PHE A 95 5.64 -10.76 6.07
CA PHE A 95 6.64 -10.69 4.99
C PHE A 95 7.22 -9.29 4.89
N LEU A 96 6.38 -8.25 4.90
CA LEU A 96 6.81 -6.85 4.94
C LEU A 96 7.75 -6.60 6.11
N SER A 97 7.34 -6.98 7.32
CA SER A 97 8.14 -6.79 8.55
C SER A 97 9.51 -7.43 8.45
N SER A 98 9.58 -8.66 7.93
CA SER A 98 10.84 -9.41 7.79
C SER A 98 11.83 -8.69 6.87
N ILE A 99 11.39 -8.28 5.68
CA ILE A 99 12.24 -7.60 4.69
C ILE A 99 12.59 -6.18 5.14
N ALA A 100 11.62 -5.43 5.67
CA ALA A 100 11.86 -4.09 6.20
C ALA A 100 12.89 -4.11 7.32
N SER A 101 12.72 -5.00 8.31
CA SER A 101 13.68 -5.14 9.41
C SER A 101 15.07 -5.51 8.92
N TYR A 102 15.19 -6.39 7.94
CA TYR A 102 16.49 -6.76 7.34
C TYR A 102 17.15 -5.56 6.66
N ALA A 103 16.40 -4.84 5.82
CA ALA A 103 16.89 -3.68 5.08
C ALA A 103 17.36 -2.55 6.01
N ILE A 104 16.56 -2.27 7.05
CA ILE A 104 16.89 -1.22 8.02
C ILE A 104 18.09 -1.62 8.86
N ASN A 105 18.08 -2.83 9.48
CA ASN A 105 19.15 -3.25 10.37
C ASN A 105 20.52 -3.36 9.68
N LYS A 106 20.54 -3.85 8.45
CA LYS A 106 21.79 -4.14 7.74
C LYS A 106 22.33 -2.95 6.97
N TYR A 107 21.44 -2.12 6.42
CA TYR A 107 21.81 -1.10 5.45
C TYR A 107 21.31 0.30 5.80
N ASP A 108 20.65 0.48 6.94
CA ASP A 108 20.04 1.76 7.34
C ASP A 108 19.09 2.33 6.26
N MET A 109 18.38 1.42 5.56
CA MET A 109 17.44 1.83 4.52
C MET A 109 16.19 2.44 5.11
N HIS A 110 15.60 3.38 4.38
CA HIS A 110 14.28 3.90 4.67
C HIS A 110 13.20 3.07 3.98
N VAL A 111 12.08 2.79 4.65
CA VAL A 111 10.97 2.00 4.11
C VAL A 111 9.71 2.85 4.03
N ILE A 112 9.15 2.93 2.83
CA ILE A 112 7.83 3.53 2.58
C ILE A 112 6.81 2.40 2.50
N VAL A 113 5.95 2.32 3.50
CA VAL A 113 4.78 1.42 3.48
C VAL A 113 3.70 2.11 2.67
N ASP A 114 3.27 1.49 1.59
CA ASP A 114 2.27 2.04 0.70
C ASP A 114 0.99 1.20 0.73
N ILE A 115 -0.14 1.84 1.05
CA ILE A 115 -1.47 1.23 0.89
C ILE A 115 -1.92 1.55 -0.53
N HIS A 116 -1.71 0.59 -1.42
CA HIS A 116 -1.81 0.78 -2.86
C HIS A 116 -3.23 0.64 -3.41
N SER A 117 -4.05 -0.18 -2.76
CA SER A 117 -5.45 -0.39 -3.15
C SER A 117 -6.43 -0.04 -2.04
N PHE A 118 -7.67 0.27 -2.41
CA PHE A 118 -8.74 0.65 -1.49
C PHE A 118 -10.03 -0.08 -1.79
N PRO A 119 -10.86 -0.40 -0.76
CA PRO A 119 -12.10 -1.13 -0.96
C PRO A 119 -13.00 -0.48 -2.00
N GLY A 120 -13.32 -1.22 -3.04
CA GLY A 120 -14.14 -0.75 -4.15
C GLY A 120 -13.39 -0.01 -5.26
N GLY A 121 -12.07 0.21 -5.11
CA GLY A 121 -11.23 0.83 -6.12
C GLY A 121 -11.30 2.35 -6.18
N ALA A 122 -10.15 3.01 -6.08
CA ALA A 122 -10.02 4.46 -6.06
C ALA A 122 -9.66 5.07 -7.43
N ASN A 123 -9.23 4.27 -8.40
CA ASN A 123 -8.72 4.77 -9.68
C ASN A 123 -9.09 3.90 -10.89
N GLY A 124 -9.76 2.76 -10.68
CA GLY A 124 -10.14 1.81 -11.74
C GLY A 124 -8.99 1.08 -12.40
N PHE A 125 -7.77 1.22 -11.87
CA PHE A 125 -6.62 0.45 -12.32
C PHE A 125 -6.60 -0.94 -11.69
N PRO A 126 -5.93 -1.92 -12.33
CA PRO A 126 -5.82 -3.29 -11.83
C PRO A 126 -4.74 -3.43 -10.74
N PHE A 127 -4.72 -2.53 -9.76
CA PHE A 127 -3.75 -2.46 -8.68
C PHE A 127 -4.40 -2.93 -7.37
N GLY A 128 -4.35 -4.22 -7.12
CA GLY A 128 -5.02 -4.88 -6.00
C GLY A 128 -6.53 -5.04 -6.18
N GLU A 129 -7.27 -4.01 -6.51
CA GLU A 129 -8.71 -4.06 -6.79
C GLU A 129 -9.01 -4.49 -8.24
N ALA A 130 -10.26 -4.86 -8.50
CA ALA A 130 -10.67 -5.24 -9.84
C ALA A 130 -10.63 -4.06 -10.82
N ARG A 131 -10.16 -4.32 -12.02
CA ARG A 131 -10.10 -3.35 -13.10
C ARG A 131 -11.47 -2.73 -13.37
N GLY A 132 -11.52 -1.41 -13.39
CA GLY A 132 -12.75 -0.66 -13.63
C GLY A 132 -13.58 -0.43 -12.37
N HIS A 133 -13.12 -0.83 -11.19
CA HIS A 133 -13.76 -0.50 -9.94
C HIS A 133 -13.47 0.96 -9.54
N TYR A 134 -14.56 1.74 -9.34
CA TYR A 134 -14.55 3.15 -8.89
C TYR A 134 -15.49 3.34 -7.69
N GLY A 135 -15.64 2.31 -6.87
CA GLY A 135 -16.61 2.28 -5.78
C GLY A 135 -16.12 2.87 -4.45
N TRP A 136 -14.91 3.39 -4.39
CA TRP A 136 -14.34 3.95 -3.16
C TRP A 136 -14.91 5.33 -2.82
N PHE A 137 -15.02 6.21 -3.83
CA PHE A 137 -15.52 7.57 -3.63
C PHE A 137 -17.00 7.58 -3.25
N ASN A 138 -17.38 8.50 -2.36
CA ASN A 138 -18.75 8.63 -1.83
C ASN A 138 -19.29 7.35 -1.16
N ASN A 139 -18.42 6.44 -0.75
CA ASN A 139 -18.74 5.19 -0.08
C ASN A 139 -18.21 5.21 1.36
N GLN A 140 -19.11 5.48 2.30
CA GLN A 140 -18.77 5.59 3.73
C GLN A 140 -18.15 4.30 4.28
N THR A 141 -18.63 3.12 3.86
CA THR A 141 -18.08 1.84 4.28
C THR A 141 -16.66 1.64 3.75
N ALA A 142 -16.40 1.96 2.48
CA ALA A 142 -15.06 1.88 1.91
C ALA A 142 -14.08 2.82 2.64
N LEU A 143 -14.51 4.03 2.96
CA LEU A 143 -13.72 4.98 3.74
C LEU A 143 -13.41 4.45 5.13
N GLU A 144 -14.39 3.88 5.83
CA GLU A 144 -14.19 3.31 7.17
C GLU A 144 -13.15 2.18 7.18
N TYR A 145 -13.17 1.28 6.21
CA TYR A 145 -12.17 0.22 6.08
C TYR A 145 -10.80 0.77 5.67
N SER A 146 -10.75 1.78 4.81
CA SER A 146 -9.49 2.46 4.46
C SER A 146 -8.84 3.10 5.70
N LEU A 147 -9.63 3.77 6.54
CA LEU A 147 -9.13 4.36 7.79
C LEU A 147 -8.63 3.29 8.77
N LYS A 148 -9.33 2.16 8.89
CA LYS A 148 -8.86 1.02 9.70
C LYS A 148 -7.52 0.46 9.19
N ALA A 149 -7.34 0.38 7.86
CA ALA A 149 -6.08 -0.07 7.28
C ALA A 149 -4.95 0.92 7.56
N VAL A 150 -5.21 2.23 7.44
CA VAL A 150 -4.26 3.28 7.81
C VAL A 150 -3.88 3.20 9.28
N ASP A 151 -4.86 3.04 10.18
CA ASP A 151 -4.62 2.89 11.63
C ASP A 151 -3.80 1.64 11.95
N ALA A 152 -4.04 0.53 11.25
CA ALA A 152 -3.25 -0.70 11.40
C ALA A 152 -1.81 -0.51 10.91
N ALA A 153 -1.60 0.15 9.77
CA ALA A 153 -0.27 0.45 9.25
C ALA A 153 0.50 1.43 10.17
N ILE A 154 -0.19 2.44 10.72
CA ILE A 154 0.40 3.34 11.73
C ILE A 154 0.81 2.55 12.97
N SER A 155 -0.06 1.67 13.47
CA SER A 155 0.21 0.83 14.64
C SER A 155 1.41 -0.09 14.40
N PHE A 156 1.52 -0.69 13.20
CA PHE A 156 2.67 -1.47 12.78
C PHE A 156 3.97 -0.64 12.84
N ILE A 157 3.98 0.55 12.27
CA ILE A 157 5.15 1.44 12.27
C ILE A 157 5.51 1.86 13.70
N GLN A 158 4.52 2.23 14.51
CA GLN A 158 4.74 2.67 15.89
C GLN A 158 5.24 1.55 16.81
N SER A 159 4.88 0.31 16.52
CA SER A 159 5.36 -0.86 17.28
C SER A 159 6.75 -1.34 16.86
N SER A 160 7.29 -0.78 15.77
CA SER A 160 8.64 -1.12 15.29
C SER A 160 9.72 -0.43 16.13
N ASP A 161 10.83 -1.14 16.37
CA ASP A 161 12.05 -0.56 16.95
C ASP A 161 12.71 0.49 16.04
N PHE A 162 12.24 0.61 14.77
CA PHE A 162 12.79 1.46 13.72
C PHE A 162 11.83 2.54 13.24
N ILE A 163 10.98 3.05 14.10
CA ILE A 163 9.90 4.00 13.75
C ILE A 163 10.38 5.18 12.86
N GLN A 164 11.60 5.66 13.05
CA GLN A 164 12.17 6.78 12.26
C GLN A 164 12.57 6.39 10.84
N SER A 165 12.69 5.09 10.57
CA SER A 165 13.06 4.55 9.26
C SER A 165 11.85 4.24 8.39
N PHE A 166 10.65 4.55 8.86
CA PHE A 166 9.41 4.32 8.11
C PHE A 166 8.72 5.62 7.68
N THR A 167 8.08 5.57 6.54
CA THR A 167 7.05 6.53 6.07
C THR A 167 5.81 5.74 5.66
N LEU A 168 4.63 6.27 5.92
CA LEU A 168 3.38 5.74 5.40
C LEU A 168 2.91 6.57 4.20
N GLU A 169 2.65 5.92 3.09
CA GLU A 169 1.89 6.44 1.95
C GLU A 169 0.45 5.90 2.09
N PRO A 170 -0.48 6.71 2.58
CA PRO A 170 -1.80 6.21 2.99
C PRO A 170 -2.77 6.03 1.83
N ILE A 171 -2.42 6.49 0.64
CA ILE A 171 -3.25 6.39 -0.57
C ILE A 171 -2.41 6.52 -1.82
N ASN A 172 -2.56 5.56 -2.74
CA ASN A 172 -1.91 5.60 -4.05
C ASN A 172 -2.85 6.09 -5.14
N GLN A 173 -2.43 7.11 -5.89
CA GLN A 173 -3.01 7.58 -7.14
C GLN A 173 -4.56 7.68 -7.15
N PRO A 174 -5.20 8.33 -6.19
CA PRO A 174 -6.66 8.50 -6.24
C PRO A 174 -7.01 9.35 -7.46
N VAL A 175 -7.87 8.81 -8.33
CA VAL A 175 -8.37 9.53 -9.51
C VAL A 175 -9.78 9.98 -9.23
N ASP A 176 -9.94 11.29 -9.08
CA ASP A 176 -11.23 11.92 -8.96
C ASP A 176 -11.86 12.07 -10.36
N VAL A 177 -12.77 11.19 -10.68
CA VAL A 177 -13.53 11.29 -11.94
C VAL A 177 -14.81 12.10 -11.75
N GLU A 178 -15.38 12.21 -10.52
CA GLU A 178 -16.60 12.97 -10.20
C GLU A 178 -16.80 13.11 -8.68
N VAL A 179 -15.75 13.43 -7.92
CA VAL A 179 -15.86 13.45 -6.46
C VAL A 179 -16.51 14.73 -5.97
N SER A 180 -17.47 14.59 -5.10
CA SER A 180 -17.84 15.70 -4.24
C SER A 180 -16.68 15.97 -3.28
N ARG A 181 -16.14 17.19 -3.30
CA ARG A 181 -15.02 17.68 -2.47
C ARG A 181 -15.14 17.38 -0.95
N SER A 182 -16.30 16.91 -0.49
CA SER A 182 -16.58 16.53 0.88
C SER A 182 -15.88 15.22 1.31
N SER A 183 -15.61 14.29 0.40
CA SER A 183 -14.96 13.01 0.73
C SER A 183 -13.45 13.16 0.91
N GLU A 184 -12.79 13.96 0.09
CA GLU A 184 -11.36 14.29 0.25
C GLU A 184 -11.10 15.01 1.57
N HIS A 185 -11.99 15.92 1.96
CA HIS A 185 -11.85 16.69 3.19
C HIS A 185 -11.96 15.82 4.44
N LEU A 186 -12.72 14.74 4.37
CA LEU A 186 -12.92 13.83 5.50
C LEU A 186 -11.68 12.96 5.78
N ILE A 187 -11.02 12.45 4.74
CA ILE A 187 -9.79 11.64 4.90
C ILE A 187 -8.68 12.48 5.50
N VAL A 188 -8.46 13.67 4.95
CA VAL A 188 -7.40 14.58 5.39
C VAL A 188 -7.60 15.08 6.82
N SER A 189 -8.86 15.30 7.25
CA SER A 189 -9.14 15.78 8.61
C SER A 189 -8.96 14.70 9.69
N GLN A 190 -9.11 13.42 9.34
CA GLN A 190 -8.99 12.32 10.30
C GLN A 190 -7.56 11.79 10.44
N THR A 191 -6.72 11.91 9.42
CA THR A 191 -5.30 11.55 9.50
C THR A 191 -4.41 12.62 10.13
N GLY A 192 -4.98 13.73 10.57
CA GLY A 192 -4.34 14.68 11.52
C GLY A 192 -3.21 15.53 11.00
N GLY A 193 -3.03 15.71 9.68
CA GLY A 193 -1.83 16.42 9.27
C GLY A 193 -1.78 17.14 7.94
N ALA A 194 -2.72 16.99 7.06
CA ALA A 194 -2.68 17.69 5.78
C ALA A 194 -3.99 18.46 5.52
N SER A 195 -3.92 19.78 5.47
CA SER A 195 -5.05 20.59 5.00
C SER A 195 -4.95 20.77 3.49
N TYR A 196 -5.94 20.29 2.76
CA TYR A 196 -6.10 20.55 1.33
C TYR A 196 -6.86 21.87 1.15
N SER A 197 -6.28 22.83 0.46
CA SER A 197 -6.94 24.09 0.11
C SER A 197 -7.56 23.97 -1.27
N SER A 198 -8.88 24.07 -1.34
CA SER A 198 -9.71 23.92 -2.55
C SER A 198 -9.56 25.01 -3.61
N ASN A 199 -8.63 25.96 -3.45
CA ASN A 199 -8.53 27.14 -4.32
C ASN A 199 -7.35 27.13 -5.30
N GLN A 200 -6.76 25.97 -5.62
CA GLN A 200 -5.74 25.91 -6.66
C GLN A 200 -6.05 24.82 -7.67
N SER A 201 -6.14 25.23 -8.93
CA SER A 201 -6.07 24.37 -10.11
C SER A 201 -4.98 23.32 -9.96
N LEU A 202 -5.26 22.08 -10.34
CA LEU A 202 -4.38 20.94 -10.51
C LEU A 202 -2.90 21.33 -10.63
N GLY A 203 -2.10 21.08 -9.61
CA GLY A 203 -0.68 21.23 -9.79
C GLY A 203 0.24 21.44 -8.61
N LYS A 204 -0.18 21.70 -7.39
CA LYS A 204 0.79 21.86 -6.28
C LYS A 204 0.23 21.51 -4.91
N TRP A 205 0.51 20.31 -4.49
CA TRP A 205 0.40 19.91 -3.09
C TRP A 205 1.51 20.59 -2.26
N LYS A 206 1.15 21.33 -1.22
CA LYS A 206 2.10 21.84 -0.23
C LYS A 206 1.70 21.36 1.16
N PRO A 207 2.51 20.52 1.81
CA PRO A 207 2.30 20.20 3.21
C PRO A 207 2.65 21.42 4.06
N SER A 208 1.73 21.91 4.89
CA SER A 208 2.04 22.87 5.94
C SER A 208 2.52 22.10 7.18
N MET A 209 3.82 22.09 7.43
CA MET A 209 4.36 21.64 8.70
C MET A 209 4.06 22.70 9.78
N GLN A 210 3.09 22.46 10.62
CA GLN A 210 2.97 23.20 11.87
C GLN A 210 3.92 22.59 12.90
N LYS A 211 5.02 23.28 13.19
CA LYS A 211 5.92 22.94 14.29
C LYS A 211 5.16 23.08 15.60
N SER A 212 4.82 21.96 16.25
CA SER A 212 4.43 21.97 17.64
C SER A 212 5.65 22.37 18.48
N ARG A 213 5.59 23.53 19.14
CA ARG A 213 6.55 23.91 20.17
C ARG A 213 6.33 23.00 21.37
N LEU A 214 7.26 22.12 21.66
CA LEU A 214 7.37 21.50 22.97
C LEU A 214 7.79 22.62 23.95
N CYS A 215 6.90 22.96 24.89
CA CYS A 215 7.25 23.72 26.08
C CYS A 215 8.08 22.83 26.99
N SER A 216 9.34 23.23 27.19
CA SER A 216 10.16 22.77 28.31
C SER A 216 9.73 23.46 29.59
N SER A 217 9.43 22.68 30.60
CA SER A 217 9.56 23.01 31.99
C SER A 217 9.90 21.73 32.76
#